data_67af3f97d45b6138da4b8c3aa050b442
#
_entry.id   67af3f97d45b6138da4b8c3aa050b442
#
_cell.length_a   1.000
_cell.length_b   1.000
_cell.length_c   1.000
_cell.angle_alpha   90.00
_cell.angle_beta   90.00
_cell.angle_gamma   90.00
#
_symmetry.space_group_name_H-M   'P 1'
#
loop_
_entity.id
_entity.type
_entity.pdbx_description
1 polymer ?
#
loop_
_entity_poly.entity_id
_entity_poly.type
_entity_poly.pdbx_seq_one_letter_code
_entity_poly.pdbx_strand_id
1 'polypeptide(L)'
;DFLPHLLNALAACPPSEALLSDAAASNPDLTVFLKERLGCLWQRGEEVRFRPAQAADALSACGLREAGQPLPEEDGPRMCLQASGALAAYLSETQKTSLGHLNPVELESEAGQDYMELDLTARNTLELTETFRGKDKKGSLLWVLDKTKTPMGRRMIRAWIEQPLLSPAAIAKRQDQVAALLGDAVAREELIRALRRVPDLERLIGKVVYGSANAR
;
A
#
# COMPACT_ATOMS: atom_id res chain seq x y z
N ASP A 1 17.05 10.81 -9.01
CA ASP A 1 16.76 11.33 -7.64
C ASP A 1 15.81 10.37 -6.90
N PHE A 2 16.36 9.56 -6.01
CA PHE A 2 15.58 8.55 -5.26
C PHE A 2 14.62 9.18 -4.22
N LEU A 3 15.03 10.27 -3.58
CA LEU A 3 14.30 10.88 -2.47
C LEU A 3 12.87 11.34 -2.85
N PRO A 4 12.62 12.06 -3.95
CA PRO A 4 11.26 12.43 -4.34
C PRO A 4 10.34 11.23 -4.54
N HIS A 5 10.82 10.16 -5.19
CA HIS A 5 10.04 8.93 -5.37
C HIS A 5 9.70 8.27 -4.03
N LEU A 6 10.66 8.19 -3.10
CA LEU A 6 10.40 7.69 -1.74
C LEU A 6 9.35 8.53 -1.00
N LEU A 7 9.46 9.86 -1.05
CA LEU A 7 8.48 10.75 -0.41
C LEU A 7 7.08 10.59 -1.01
N ASN A 8 6.97 10.41 -2.34
CA ASN A 8 5.71 10.15 -3.02
C ASN A 8 5.11 8.80 -2.62
N ALA A 9 5.93 7.75 -2.54
CA ALA A 9 5.50 6.43 -2.09
C ALA A 9 4.99 6.46 -0.63
N LEU A 10 5.72 7.12 0.26
CA LEU A 10 5.31 7.33 1.65
C LEU A 10 4.02 8.15 1.77
N ALA A 11 3.83 9.13 0.91
CA ALA A 11 2.58 9.92 0.86
C ALA A 11 1.39 9.10 0.34
N ALA A 12 1.63 8.18 -0.59
CA ALA A 12 0.60 7.30 -1.12
C ALA A 12 0.11 6.27 -0.09
N CYS A 13 1.04 5.79 0.75
CA CYS A 13 0.75 4.82 1.82
C CYS A 13 1.38 5.31 3.14
N PRO A 14 0.75 6.31 3.82
CA PRO A 14 1.36 6.97 4.97
C PRO A 14 1.51 6.00 6.15
N PRO A 15 2.75 5.74 6.60
CA PRO A 15 2.99 4.88 7.75
C PRO A 15 2.65 5.62 9.06
N SER A 16 2.16 4.88 10.05
CA SER A 16 1.98 5.41 11.41
C SER A 16 3.31 5.44 12.17
N GLU A 17 4.20 4.50 11.88
CA GLU A 17 5.52 4.37 12.48
C GLU A 17 6.57 4.03 11.42
N ALA A 18 7.79 4.55 11.57
CA ALA A 18 8.91 4.27 10.67
C ALA A 18 10.18 3.96 11.47
N LEU A 19 10.89 2.88 11.02
CA LEU A 19 12.19 2.52 11.52
C LEU A 19 13.26 2.97 10.51
N LEU A 20 14.18 3.85 10.94
CA LEU A 20 15.17 4.44 10.05
C LEU A 20 16.58 3.95 10.40
N SER A 21 17.38 3.66 9.37
CA SER A 21 18.83 3.51 9.51
C SER A 21 19.48 4.84 9.90
N ASP A 22 20.74 4.83 10.36
CA ASP A 22 21.46 6.06 10.69
C ASP A 22 21.56 7.02 9.50
N ALA A 23 21.79 6.50 8.31
CA ALA A 23 21.84 7.29 7.07
C ALA A 23 20.49 7.95 6.77
N ALA A 24 19.39 7.20 6.84
CA ALA A 24 18.04 7.72 6.61
C ALA A 24 17.62 8.75 7.68
N ALA A 25 17.92 8.48 8.95
CA ALA A 25 17.64 9.38 10.07
C ALA A 25 18.45 10.68 10.04
N SER A 26 19.57 10.69 9.33
CA SER A 26 20.40 11.88 9.14
C SER A 26 19.93 12.76 7.98
N ASN A 27 18.96 12.34 7.20
CA ASN A 27 18.37 13.12 6.12
C ASN A 27 17.23 14.03 6.65
N PRO A 28 17.44 15.37 6.69
CA PRO A 28 16.45 16.28 7.26
C PRO A 28 15.16 16.34 6.45
N ASP A 29 15.24 16.23 5.11
CA ASP A 29 14.05 16.30 4.24
C ASP A 29 13.12 15.11 4.51
N LEU A 30 13.68 13.91 4.71
CA LEU A 30 12.91 12.72 5.04
C LEU A 30 12.30 12.83 6.45
N THR A 31 13.08 13.20 7.45
CA THR A 31 12.60 13.23 8.84
C THR A 31 11.57 14.33 9.10
N VAL A 32 11.75 15.49 8.48
CA VAL A 32 10.75 16.59 8.51
C VAL A 32 9.48 16.16 7.79
N PHE A 33 9.60 15.53 6.62
CA PHE A 33 8.44 15.05 5.87
C PHE A 33 7.63 14.02 6.67
N LEU A 34 8.28 13.01 7.25
CA LEU A 34 7.61 12.00 8.08
C LEU A 34 6.87 12.64 9.26
N LYS A 35 7.53 13.54 9.99
CA LYS A 35 6.97 14.16 11.20
C LYS A 35 5.89 15.20 10.89
N GLU A 36 6.20 16.17 10.02
CA GLU A 36 5.35 17.36 9.83
C GLU A 36 4.29 17.17 8.77
N ARG A 37 4.56 16.37 7.72
CA ARG A 37 3.62 16.14 6.62
C ARG A 37 2.74 14.93 6.85
N LEU A 38 3.33 13.83 7.35
CA LEU A 38 2.60 12.57 7.52
C LEU A 38 2.15 12.33 8.97
N GLY A 39 2.69 13.07 9.95
CA GLY A 39 2.43 12.81 11.36
C GLY A 39 2.96 11.45 11.83
N CYS A 40 3.94 10.90 11.11
CA CYS A 40 4.52 9.60 11.37
C CYS A 40 5.47 9.66 12.56
N LEU A 41 5.34 8.73 13.49
CA LEU A 41 6.33 8.52 14.54
C LEU A 41 7.51 7.76 13.94
N TRP A 42 8.73 8.26 14.09
CA TRP A 42 9.90 7.56 13.62
C TRP A 42 10.95 7.39 14.72
N GLN A 43 11.69 6.30 14.62
CA GLN A 43 12.80 6.01 15.52
C GLN A 43 14.00 5.45 14.75
N ARG A 44 15.19 5.58 15.33
CA ARG A 44 16.39 4.94 14.79
C ARG A 44 16.39 3.47 15.14
N GLY A 45 16.58 2.62 14.14
CA GLY A 45 16.86 1.21 14.32
C GLY A 45 18.32 0.97 14.61
N GLU A 46 18.62 -0.16 15.23
CA GLU A 46 20.00 -0.61 15.40
C GLU A 46 20.62 -0.89 14.03
N GLU A 47 21.75 -0.26 13.71
CA GLU A 47 22.37 -0.34 12.39
C GLU A 47 22.73 -1.77 11.98
N VAL A 48 23.00 -2.65 12.95
CA VAL A 48 23.27 -4.06 12.68
C VAL A 48 22.12 -4.76 11.98
N ARG A 49 20.86 -4.36 12.23
CA ARG A 49 19.66 -4.95 11.62
C ARG A 49 19.54 -4.65 10.12
N PHE A 50 20.16 -3.55 9.69
CA PHE A 50 20.19 -3.15 8.27
C PHE A 50 21.34 -3.79 7.49
N ARG A 51 22.19 -4.60 8.11
CA ARG A 51 23.23 -5.33 7.38
C ARG A 51 22.62 -6.46 6.54
N PRO A 52 23.07 -6.67 5.28
CA PRO A 52 22.44 -7.62 4.37
C PRO A 52 22.31 -9.04 4.94
N ALA A 53 23.33 -9.55 5.60
CA ALA A 53 23.32 -10.89 6.17
C ALA A 53 22.29 -11.01 7.32
N GLN A 54 22.30 -10.09 8.28
CA GLN A 54 21.38 -10.06 9.41
C GLN A 54 19.93 -9.85 8.97
N ALA A 55 19.72 -8.99 7.97
CA ALA A 55 18.40 -8.78 7.38
C ALA A 55 17.87 -10.04 6.69
N ALA A 56 18.72 -10.76 5.95
CA ALA A 56 18.35 -12.03 5.33
C ALA A 56 18.03 -13.11 6.36
N ASP A 57 18.82 -13.21 7.43
CA ASP A 57 18.59 -14.15 8.53
C ASP A 57 17.27 -13.85 9.25
N ALA A 58 16.98 -12.59 9.52
CA ALA A 58 15.72 -12.16 10.14
C ALA A 58 14.49 -12.52 9.29
N LEU A 59 14.54 -12.28 7.97
CA LEU A 59 13.48 -12.66 7.06
C LEU A 59 13.29 -14.17 7.00
N SER A 60 14.39 -14.94 6.97
CA SER A 60 14.32 -16.40 6.96
C SER A 60 13.76 -16.96 8.26
N ALA A 61 14.15 -16.39 9.40
CA ALA A 61 13.62 -16.78 10.71
C ALA A 61 12.11 -16.53 10.84
N CYS A 62 11.58 -15.53 10.14
CA CYS A 62 10.16 -15.22 10.09
C CYS A 62 9.39 -16.00 9.00
N GLY A 63 10.05 -16.82 8.19
CA GLY A 63 9.44 -17.53 7.07
C GLY A 63 9.10 -16.64 5.86
N LEU A 64 9.63 -15.42 5.82
CA LEU A 64 9.39 -14.44 4.76
C LEU A 64 10.39 -14.56 3.59
N ARG A 65 11.40 -15.40 3.72
CA ARG A 65 12.42 -15.69 2.74
C ARG A 65 12.93 -17.12 2.91
N GLU A 66 13.30 -17.79 1.82
CA GLU A 66 13.92 -19.11 1.89
C GLU A 66 15.33 -19.02 2.49
N ALA A 67 15.63 -19.96 3.40
CA ALA A 67 16.96 -20.04 4.01
C ALA A 67 18.01 -20.41 2.94
N GLY A 68 19.16 -19.73 2.99
CA GLY A 68 20.25 -19.98 2.04
C GLY A 68 20.08 -19.37 0.66
N GLN A 69 19.03 -18.66 0.38
CA GLN A 69 18.89 -17.91 -0.88
C GLN A 69 20.00 -16.86 -0.99
N PRO A 70 20.66 -16.70 -2.16
CA PRO A 70 21.73 -15.72 -2.34
C PRO A 70 21.25 -14.29 -2.13
N LEU A 71 22.14 -13.44 -1.58
CA LEU A 71 21.85 -12.02 -1.43
C LEU A 71 21.74 -11.36 -2.81
N PRO A 72 20.85 -10.38 -2.99
CA PRO A 72 20.79 -9.61 -4.24
C PRO A 72 22.12 -8.89 -4.52
N GLU A 73 22.58 -8.96 -5.76
CA GLU A 73 23.78 -8.26 -6.21
C GLU A 73 23.52 -6.78 -6.50
N GLU A 74 22.33 -6.47 -7.02
CA GLU A 74 21.92 -5.11 -7.33
C GLU A 74 21.61 -4.30 -6.06
N ASP A 75 21.92 -3.03 -6.09
CA ASP A 75 21.74 -2.12 -4.94
C ASP A 75 20.27 -1.97 -4.53
N GLY A 76 19.36 -1.80 -5.49
CA GLY A 76 17.94 -1.61 -5.22
C GLY A 76 17.31 -2.78 -4.45
N PRO A 77 17.31 -4.01 -4.99
CA PRO A 77 16.82 -5.19 -4.29
C PRO A 77 17.52 -5.46 -2.96
N ARG A 78 18.83 -5.16 -2.88
CA ARG A 78 19.61 -5.31 -1.65
C ARG A 78 19.13 -4.34 -0.56
N MET A 79 18.89 -3.08 -0.89
CA MET A 79 18.36 -2.08 0.04
C MET A 79 16.94 -2.43 0.51
N CYS A 80 16.08 -2.94 -0.39
CA CYS A 80 14.76 -3.44 -0.02
C CYS A 80 14.85 -4.61 0.96
N LEU A 81 15.75 -5.56 0.72
CA LEU A 81 15.99 -6.68 1.63
C LEU A 81 16.46 -6.20 3.00
N GLN A 82 17.39 -5.24 3.06
CA GLN A 82 17.88 -4.66 4.30
C GLN A 82 16.75 -3.98 5.10
N ALA A 83 15.93 -3.16 4.45
CA ALA A 83 14.82 -2.48 5.09
C ALA A 83 13.75 -3.48 5.59
N SER A 84 13.37 -4.45 4.76
CA SER A 84 12.39 -5.48 5.12
C SER A 84 12.89 -6.37 6.26
N GLY A 85 14.17 -6.76 6.25
CA GLY A 85 14.76 -7.57 7.30
C GLY A 85 14.88 -6.84 8.64
N ALA A 86 15.26 -5.57 8.61
CA ALA A 86 15.28 -4.74 9.82
C ALA A 86 13.87 -4.58 10.42
N LEU A 87 12.86 -4.42 9.58
CA LEU A 87 11.46 -4.36 10.01
C LEU A 87 10.99 -5.71 10.59
N ALA A 88 11.32 -6.85 9.95
CA ALA A 88 10.96 -8.17 10.44
C ALA A 88 11.59 -8.46 11.81
N ALA A 89 12.86 -8.11 12.00
CA ALA A 89 13.54 -8.22 13.28
C ALA A 89 12.84 -7.38 14.37
N TYR A 90 12.54 -6.12 14.07
CA TYR A 90 11.83 -5.22 14.98
C TYR A 90 10.44 -5.76 15.36
N LEU A 91 9.67 -6.23 14.40
CA LEU A 91 8.33 -6.79 14.65
C LEU A 91 8.39 -8.06 15.49
N SER A 92 9.36 -8.95 15.26
CA SER A 92 9.53 -10.18 16.05
C SER A 92 9.81 -9.88 17.51
N GLU A 93 10.59 -8.86 17.80
CA GLU A 93 10.94 -8.47 19.16
C GLU A 93 9.79 -7.76 19.88
N THR A 94 9.08 -6.87 19.17
CA THR A 94 8.03 -6.04 19.78
C THR A 94 6.72 -6.79 19.95
N GLN A 95 6.31 -7.59 18.96
CA GLN A 95 5.02 -8.28 19.01
C GLN A 95 5.05 -9.60 19.79
N LYS A 96 6.23 -10.20 20.01
CA LYS A 96 6.41 -11.49 20.72
C LYS A 96 5.52 -12.62 20.18
N THR A 97 5.01 -12.49 18.96
CA THR A 97 4.19 -13.47 18.25
C THR A 97 4.88 -13.84 16.95
N SER A 98 4.65 -15.10 16.48
CA SER A 98 5.22 -15.49 15.19
C SER A 98 4.61 -14.65 14.07
N LEU A 99 5.45 -14.22 13.11
CA LEU A 99 5.01 -13.51 11.91
C LEU A 99 4.50 -14.46 10.81
N GLY A 100 4.17 -15.70 11.14
CA GLY A 100 3.74 -16.73 10.20
C GLY A 100 2.44 -16.44 9.43
N HIS A 101 1.77 -15.34 9.76
CA HIS A 101 0.61 -14.84 9.01
C HIS A 101 1.00 -13.91 7.86
N LEU A 102 2.25 -13.49 7.77
CA LEU A 102 2.73 -12.65 6.67
C LEU A 102 3.12 -13.53 5.48
N ASN A 103 2.82 -13.04 4.29
CA ASN A 103 3.29 -13.67 3.06
C ASN A 103 4.78 -13.39 2.84
N PRO A 104 5.47 -14.25 2.07
CA PRO A 104 6.84 -13.96 1.63
C PRO A 104 6.97 -12.55 1.03
N VAL A 105 8.11 -11.92 1.26
CA VAL A 105 8.39 -10.58 0.73
C VAL A 105 8.67 -10.71 -0.76
N GLU A 106 7.81 -10.13 -1.58
CA GLU A 106 8.01 -10.00 -3.02
C GLU A 106 8.51 -8.58 -3.33
N LEU A 107 9.54 -8.50 -4.18
CA LEU A 107 10.05 -7.22 -4.66
C LEU A 107 9.25 -6.83 -5.91
N GLU A 108 8.45 -5.80 -5.80
CA GLU A 108 7.83 -5.21 -6.98
C GLU A 108 8.89 -4.40 -7.75
N SER A 109 9.07 -4.75 -9.02
CA SER A 109 9.90 -3.97 -9.93
C SER A 109 9.11 -2.77 -10.44
N GLU A 110 9.68 -1.57 -10.37
CA GLU A 110 9.10 -0.38 -11.03
C GLU A 110 9.10 -0.48 -12.57
N ALA A 111 9.80 -1.48 -13.13
CA ALA A 111 9.85 -1.74 -14.57
C ALA A 111 8.49 -2.25 -15.06
N GLY A 112 7.59 -1.34 -15.41
CA GLY A 112 6.27 -1.62 -15.94
C GLY A 112 5.17 -0.90 -15.19
N GLN A 113 5.39 0.33 -14.76
CA GLN A 113 4.31 1.14 -14.19
C GLN A 113 3.22 1.37 -15.24
N ASP A 114 2.17 0.54 -15.16
CA ASP A 114 0.94 0.76 -15.94
C ASP A 114 0.13 1.95 -15.42
N TYR A 115 0.63 2.65 -14.39
CA TYR A 115 -0.07 3.72 -13.68
C TYR A 115 0.66 5.04 -13.77
N MET A 116 -0.12 6.13 -13.83
CA MET A 116 0.39 7.48 -13.77
C MET A 116 0.89 7.80 -12.34
N GLU A 117 2.12 8.22 -12.23
CA GLU A 117 2.66 8.71 -10.96
C GLU A 117 2.04 10.07 -10.62
N LEU A 118 1.39 10.15 -9.47
CA LEU A 118 0.82 11.38 -8.91
C LEU A 118 1.58 11.74 -7.65
N ASP A 119 2.29 12.86 -7.68
CA ASP A 119 2.95 13.38 -6.49
C ASP A 119 1.95 13.88 -5.43
N LEU A 120 2.42 14.12 -4.22
CA LEU A 120 1.58 14.60 -3.12
C LEU A 120 0.90 15.94 -3.44
N THR A 121 1.59 16.80 -4.18
CA THR A 121 1.07 18.12 -4.56
C THR A 121 -0.09 17.98 -5.53
N ALA A 122 0.06 17.14 -6.55
CA ALA A 122 -1.00 16.84 -7.52
C ALA A 122 -2.22 16.20 -6.82
N ARG A 123 -2.00 15.20 -5.93
CA ARG A 123 -3.08 14.55 -5.17
C ARG A 123 -3.88 15.54 -4.34
N ASN A 124 -3.19 16.45 -3.62
CA ASN A 124 -3.82 17.45 -2.79
C ASN A 124 -4.52 18.54 -3.61
N THR A 125 -3.87 19.04 -4.68
CA THR A 125 -4.42 20.11 -5.52
C THR A 125 -5.65 19.64 -6.29
N LEU A 126 -5.67 18.38 -6.75
CA LEU A 126 -6.82 17.78 -7.44
C LEU A 126 -7.92 17.30 -6.47
N GLU A 127 -7.69 17.39 -5.16
CA GLU A 127 -8.65 16.95 -4.13
C GLU A 127 -9.18 15.54 -4.40
N LEU A 128 -8.30 14.60 -4.72
CA LEU A 128 -8.69 13.27 -5.19
C LEU A 128 -9.47 12.49 -4.14
N THR A 129 -9.00 12.44 -2.90
CA THR A 129 -9.59 11.64 -1.81
C THR A 129 -10.07 12.47 -0.62
N GLU A 130 -9.55 13.68 -0.46
CA GLU A 130 -9.92 14.63 0.59
C GLU A 130 -9.75 16.07 0.09
N THR A 131 -10.45 17.01 0.72
CA THR A 131 -10.35 18.44 0.37
C THR A 131 -9.05 19.04 0.89
N PHE A 132 -8.50 20.02 0.15
CA PHE A 132 -7.22 20.65 0.47
C PHE A 132 -7.22 21.36 1.84
N ARG A 133 -8.29 22.09 2.15
CA ARG A 133 -8.36 22.94 3.38
C ARG A 133 -8.84 22.20 4.61
N GLY A 134 -9.86 21.36 4.45
CA GLY A 134 -10.55 20.74 5.61
C GLY A 134 -10.13 19.31 5.87
N LYS A 135 -9.38 18.69 4.97
CA LYS A 135 -9.11 17.24 4.99
C LYS A 135 -10.39 16.39 5.08
N ASP A 136 -11.51 16.97 4.60
CA ASP A 136 -12.80 16.32 4.59
C ASP A 136 -12.94 15.42 3.35
N LYS A 137 -13.58 14.27 3.51
CA LYS A 137 -13.92 13.40 2.39
C LYS A 137 -15.00 14.02 1.50
N LYS A 138 -15.92 14.77 2.10
CA LYS A 138 -17.01 15.44 1.39
C LYS A 138 -16.47 16.60 0.57
N GLY A 139 -16.73 16.57 -0.72
CA GLY A 139 -16.23 17.55 -1.69
C GLY A 139 -15.07 17.04 -2.54
N SER A 140 -14.43 15.92 -2.17
CA SER A 140 -13.37 15.31 -2.98
C SER A 140 -13.92 14.60 -4.23
N LEU A 141 -13.05 14.32 -5.21
CA LEU A 141 -13.40 13.54 -6.40
C LEU A 141 -13.95 12.15 -6.01
N LEU A 142 -13.29 11.48 -5.07
CA LEU A 142 -13.73 10.19 -4.56
C LEU A 142 -15.16 10.27 -3.99
N TRP A 143 -15.50 11.30 -3.23
CA TRP A 143 -16.84 11.46 -2.68
C TRP A 143 -17.92 11.58 -3.76
N VAL A 144 -17.61 12.25 -4.87
CA VAL A 144 -18.54 12.39 -6.01
C VAL A 144 -18.73 11.05 -6.73
N LEU A 145 -17.62 10.33 -6.97
CA LEU A 145 -17.62 9.11 -7.79
C LEU A 145 -18.00 7.85 -7.00
N ASP A 146 -17.79 7.81 -5.68
CA ASP A 146 -18.09 6.61 -4.87
C ASP A 146 -19.60 6.40 -4.73
N LYS A 147 -20.14 5.61 -5.66
CA LYS A 147 -21.51 5.06 -5.61
C LYS A 147 -21.50 3.55 -5.38
N THR A 148 -20.37 3.00 -4.95
CA THR A 148 -20.17 1.57 -4.74
C THR A 148 -21.15 0.98 -3.73
N LYS A 149 -21.41 -0.32 -3.84
CA LYS A 149 -22.36 -1.05 -2.98
C LYS A 149 -21.68 -2.02 -2.04
N THR A 150 -20.37 -2.21 -2.19
CA THR A 150 -19.58 -3.13 -1.37
C THR A 150 -18.35 -2.41 -0.79
N PRO A 151 -17.84 -2.84 0.39
CA PRO A 151 -16.58 -2.30 0.95
C PRO A 151 -15.37 -2.52 0.03
N MET A 152 -15.32 -3.68 -0.65
CA MET A 152 -14.27 -3.99 -1.64
C MET A 152 -14.31 -3.03 -2.84
N GLY A 153 -15.51 -2.77 -3.37
CA GLY A 153 -15.70 -1.79 -4.46
C GLY A 153 -15.26 -0.39 -4.05
N ARG A 154 -15.49 0.01 -2.78
CA ARG A 154 -15.02 1.30 -2.25
C ARG A 154 -13.49 1.38 -2.20
N ARG A 155 -12.81 0.30 -1.81
CA ARG A 155 -11.34 0.24 -1.85
C ARG A 155 -10.84 0.30 -3.29
N MET A 156 -11.48 -0.44 -4.19
CA MET A 156 -11.09 -0.48 -5.60
C MET A 156 -11.23 0.86 -6.30
N ILE A 157 -12.36 1.58 -6.14
CA ILE A 157 -12.53 2.90 -6.79
C ILE A 157 -11.53 3.92 -6.24
N ARG A 158 -11.22 3.86 -4.93
CA ARG A 158 -10.18 4.69 -4.34
C ARG A 158 -8.82 4.41 -4.98
N ALA A 159 -8.42 3.14 -5.07
CA ALA A 159 -7.16 2.75 -5.70
C ALA A 159 -7.10 3.20 -7.17
N TRP A 160 -8.20 3.11 -7.93
CA TRP A 160 -8.24 3.56 -9.32
C TRP A 160 -8.09 5.08 -9.48
N ILE A 161 -8.57 5.87 -8.52
CA ILE A 161 -8.39 7.33 -8.52
C ILE A 161 -6.96 7.69 -8.14
N GLU A 162 -6.38 6.98 -7.16
CA GLU A 162 -5.02 7.22 -6.69
C GLU A 162 -3.94 6.72 -7.66
N GLN A 163 -4.27 5.72 -8.48
CA GLN A 163 -3.39 5.10 -9.48
C GLN A 163 -4.07 5.05 -10.86
N PRO A 164 -4.14 6.18 -11.60
CA PRO A 164 -4.71 6.22 -12.94
C PRO A 164 -3.88 5.40 -13.92
N LEU A 165 -4.56 4.67 -14.83
CA LEU A 165 -3.90 3.90 -15.87
C LEU A 165 -3.20 4.80 -16.90
N LEU A 166 -2.05 4.36 -17.41
CA LEU A 166 -1.35 4.99 -18.53
C LEU A 166 -1.71 4.34 -19.88
N SER A 167 -2.02 3.05 -19.89
CA SER A 167 -2.31 2.32 -21.13
C SER A 167 -3.66 2.70 -21.72
N PRO A 168 -3.71 3.28 -22.94
CA PRO A 168 -4.98 3.62 -23.61
C PRO A 168 -5.89 2.40 -23.81
N ALA A 169 -5.31 1.25 -24.10
CA ALA A 169 -6.06 0.01 -24.30
C ALA A 169 -6.74 -0.46 -23.01
N ALA A 170 -6.04 -0.37 -21.88
CA ALA A 170 -6.60 -0.70 -20.57
C ALA A 170 -7.68 0.30 -20.14
N ILE A 171 -7.50 1.58 -20.46
CA ILE A 171 -8.50 2.63 -20.23
C ILE A 171 -9.75 2.35 -21.05
N ALA A 172 -9.61 2.10 -22.37
CA ALA A 172 -10.73 1.79 -23.25
C ALA A 172 -11.52 0.57 -22.75
N LYS A 173 -10.84 -0.50 -22.33
CA LYS A 173 -11.48 -1.69 -21.76
C LYS A 173 -12.35 -1.36 -20.53
N ARG A 174 -11.90 -0.48 -19.64
CA ARG A 174 -12.72 -0.04 -18.49
C ARG A 174 -13.91 0.79 -18.95
N GLN A 175 -13.73 1.68 -19.92
CA GLN A 175 -14.80 2.51 -20.48
C GLN A 175 -15.87 1.66 -21.18
N ASP A 176 -15.47 0.62 -21.92
CA ASP A 176 -16.41 -0.31 -22.58
C ASP A 176 -17.27 -1.05 -21.55
N GLN A 177 -16.70 -1.48 -20.43
CA GLN A 177 -17.46 -2.12 -19.34
C GLN A 177 -18.49 -1.16 -18.73
N VAL A 178 -18.13 0.10 -18.53
CA VAL A 178 -19.06 1.14 -18.04
C VAL A 178 -20.14 1.40 -19.08
N ALA A 179 -19.78 1.52 -20.36
CA ALA A 179 -20.73 1.75 -21.45
C ALA A 179 -21.76 0.60 -21.58
N ALA A 180 -21.31 -0.64 -21.46
CA ALA A 180 -22.19 -1.81 -21.48
C ALA A 180 -23.26 -1.75 -20.36
N LEU A 181 -22.87 -1.41 -19.13
CA LEU A 181 -23.79 -1.27 -18.01
C LEU A 181 -24.68 0.00 -18.08
N LEU A 182 -24.21 1.05 -18.76
CA LEU A 182 -25.04 2.23 -19.05
C LEU A 182 -26.15 1.90 -20.06
N GLY A 183 -25.83 1.08 -21.07
CA GLY A 183 -26.78 0.65 -22.10
C GLY A 183 -27.84 -0.32 -21.60
N ASP A 184 -27.57 -1.07 -20.54
CA ASP A 184 -28.52 -2.04 -19.98
C ASP A 184 -28.95 -1.67 -18.54
N ALA A 185 -30.03 -0.91 -18.43
CA ALA A 185 -30.51 -0.47 -17.14
C ALA A 185 -31.05 -1.62 -16.27
N VAL A 186 -31.57 -2.69 -16.87
CA VAL A 186 -32.13 -3.85 -16.15
C VAL A 186 -30.98 -4.64 -15.52
N ALA A 187 -30.00 -5.02 -16.31
CA ALA A 187 -28.82 -5.73 -15.80
C ALA A 187 -28.07 -4.92 -14.73
N ARG A 188 -27.95 -3.59 -14.90
CA ARG A 188 -27.35 -2.71 -13.91
C ARG A 188 -28.08 -2.74 -12.56
N GLU A 189 -29.44 -2.66 -12.58
CA GLU A 189 -30.21 -2.70 -11.34
C GLU A 189 -30.17 -4.08 -10.66
N GLU A 190 -30.13 -5.16 -11.43
CA GLU A 190 -29.97 -6.51 -10.90
C GLU A 190 -28.61 -6.68 -10.25
N LEU A 191 -27.54 -6.21 -10.91
CA LEU A 191 -26.19 -6.22 -10.37
C LEU A 191 -26.09 -5.41 -9.05
N ILE A 192 -26.69 -4.22 -9.02
CA ILE A 192 -26.72 -3.38 -7.80
C ILE A 192 -27.42 -4.13 -6.65
N ARG A 193 -28.54 -4.81 -6.92
CA ARG A 193 -29.26 -5.61 -5.92
C ARG A 193 -28.44 -6.78 -5.41
N ALA A 194 -27.74 -7.48 -6.31
CA ALA A 194 -26.86 -8.59 -5.95
C ALA A 194 -25.68 -8.11 -5.08
N LEU A 195 -25.01 -7.04 -5.50
CA LEU A 195 -23.84 -6.50 -4.79
C LEU A 195 -24.16 -6.02 -3.37
N ARG A 196 -25.36 -5.49 -3.11
CA ARG A 196 -25.77 -5.07 -1.76
C ARG A 196 -25.78 -6.19 -0.72
N ARG A 197 -25.83 -7.45 -1.16
CA ARG A 197 -25.83 -8.64 -0.29
C ARG A 197 -24.43 -9.21 -0.07
N VAL A 198 -23.42 -8.70 -0.78
CA VAL A 198 -22.05 -9.20 -0.67
C VAL A 198 -21.36 -8.54 0.52
N PRO A 199 -20.98 -9.29 1.55
CA PRO A 199 -20.22 -8.80 2.69
C PRO A 199 -18.78 -8.48 2.28
N ASP A 200 -17.99 -7.96 3.21
CA ASP A 200 -16.55 -7.72 3.02
C ASP A 200 -15.77 -9.04 3.03
N LEU A 201 -15.65 -9.67 1.85
CA LEU A 201 -14.98 -10.96 1.69
C LEU A 201 -13.51 -10.92 2.08
N GLU A 202 -12.79 -9.83 1.77
CA GLU A 202 -11.37 -9.68 2.14
C GLU A 202 -11.19 -9.71 3.66
N ARG A 203 -12.02 -8.99 4.39
CA ARG A 203 -12.00 -9.01 5.86
C ARG A 203 -12.44 -10.33 6.46
N LEU A 204 -13.39 -11.02 5.82
CA LEU A 204 -13.82 -12.34 6.26
C LEU A 204 -12.71 -13.36 6.09
N ILE A 205 -12.03 -13.37 4.94
CA ILE A 205 -10.88 -14.24 4.69
C ILE A 205 -9.78 -13.95 5.72
N GLY A 206 -9.45 -12.68 5.97
CA GLY A 206 -8.51 -12.31 7.01
C GLY A 206 -8.88 -12.89 8.38
N LYS A 207 -10.14 -12.78 8.81
CA LYS A 207 -10.59 -13.36 10.07
C LYS A 207 -10.47 -14.89 10.12
N VAL A 208 -10.69 -15.57 9.00
CA VAL A 208 -10.53 -17.04 8.90
C VAL A 208 -9.06 -17.40 9.07
N VAL A 209 -8.16 -16.71 8.35
CA VAL A 209 -6.71 -16.95 8.43
C VAL A 209 -6.18 -16.71 9.86
N TYR A 210 -6.65 -15.67 10.53
CA TYR A 210 -6.29 -15.37 11.93
C TYR A 210 -7.02 -16.23 12.97
N GLY A 211 -7.87 -17.16 12.56
CA GLY A 211 -8.63 -18.00 13.50
C GLY A 211 -9.64 -17.25 14.37
N SER A 212 -9.95 -15.99 14.04
CA SER A 212 -10.89 -15.14 14.78
C SER A 212 -12.31 -15.14 14.18
N ALA A 213 -12.52 -15.91 13.12
CA ALA A 213 -13.85 -16.06 12.52
C ALA A 213 -14.76 -16.91 13.41
N ASN A 214 -15.98 -16.43 13.66
CA ASN A 214 -17.04 -17.21 14.30
C ASN A 214 -18.19 -17.43 13.30
N ALA A 215 -19.06 -18.37 13.59
CA ALA A 215 -20.15 -18.81 12.71
C ALA A 215 -21.33 -17.80 12.60
N ARG A 216 -21.19 -16.58 13.10
CA ARG A 216 -22.19 -15.51 13.02
C ARG A 216 -21.80 -14.42 12.07
#